data_940bbd73638adc794c1363d04e6ac907
#
_entry.id   940bbd73638adc794c1363d04e6ac907
#
_cell.length_a   1.000
_cell.length_b   1.000
_cell.length_c   1.000
_cell.angle_alpha   90.00
_cell.angle_beta   90.00
_cell.angle_gamma   90.00
#
_symmetry.space_group_name_H-M   'P 1'
#
loop_
_entity.id
_entity.type
_entity.pdbx_description
1 polymer ?
#
loop_
_entity_poly.entity_id
_entity_poly.type
_entity_poly.pdbx_seq_one_letter_code
_entity_poly.pdbx_strand_id
1 'polypeptide(L)'
;MKFGLFTCGYQRAALEDAFADAVRFGYDYIELWGGRPHGFAPDLLSGDGAEVRALIRRFGVPVKVYTPEHNAYPYNYMLGSPRQWEDSMEYLEAAIRAGAAVGAEYTLVSMGHSGGLPPQERTRRLERSLLRLADAAQRLGHALVVENLTPCESDVCTDLDSYAALLE
;
A
#
# COMPACT_ATOMS: atom_id res chain seq x y z
N MET A 1 -21.52 -9.17 -3.13
CA MET A 1 -20.11 -9.16 -2.67
C MET A 1 -19.27 -8.81 -3.87
N LYS A 2 -18.18 -8.05 -3.70
CA LYS A 2 -17.27 -7.68 -4.81
C LYS A 2 -15.95 -8.39 -4.63
N PHE A 3 -15.35 -8.82 -5.74
CA PHE A 3 -14.07 -9.53 -5.76
C PHE A 3 -13.03 -8.72 -6.51
N GLY A 4 -11.85 -8.55 -5.92
CA GLY A 4 -10.69 -7.94 -6.53
C GLY A 4 -9.66 -8.97 -6.98
N LEU A 5 -8.92 -8.64 -8.04
CA LEU A 5 -7.74 -9.38 -8.44
C LEU A 5 -6.50 -8.62 -7.98
N PHE A 6 -5.69 -9.25 -7.11
CA PHE A 6 -4.42 -8.67 -6.67
C PHE A 6 -3.29 -9.01 -7.64
N THR A 7 -2.65 -8.00 -8.20
CA THR A 7 -1.67 -8.20 -9.27
C THR A 7 -0.32 -8.75 -8.81
N CYS A 8 -0.10 -8.94 -7.49
CA CYS A 8 1.12 -9.59 -6.99
C CYS A 8 1.32 -11.02 -7.54
N GLY A 9 0.25 -11.71 -7.91
CA GLY A 9 0.34 -13.01 -8.59
C GLY A 9 0.91 -12.97 -10.01
N TYR A 10 0.99 -11.77 -10.60
CA TYR A 10 1.44 -11.53 -11.98
C TYR A 10 2.86 -10.93 -12.07
N GLN A 11 3.69 -11.06 -11.07
CA GLN A 11 5.03 -10.43 -11.00
C GLN A 11 5.95 -10.74 -12.19
N ARG A 12 5.67 -11.80 -12.95
CA ARG A 12 6.44 -12.24 -14.13
C ARG A 12 5.66 -12.09 -15.44
N ALA A 13 4.54 -11.43 -15.42
CA ALA A 13 3.67 -11.15 -16.55
C ALA A 13 3.47 -9.64 -16.73
N ALA A 14 2.95 -9.23 -17.88
CA ALA A 14 2.59 -7.83 -18.07
C ALA A 14 1.36 -7.46 -17.19
N LEU A 15 1.30 -6.20 -16.75
CA LEU A 15 0.13 -5.71 -16.01
C LEU A 15 -1.17 -5.84 -16.84
N GLU A 16 -1.07 -5.71 -18.15
CA GLU A 16 -2.18 -5.91 -19.09
C GLU A 16 -2.81 -7.31 -18.97
N ASP A 17 -2.02 -8.35 -18.72
CA ASP A 17 -2.51 -9.72 -18.56
C ASP A 17 -3.41 -9.84 -17.32
N ALA A 18 -3.06 -9.17 -16.22
CA ALA A 18 -3.90 -9.12 -15.03
C ALA A 18 -5.24 -8.43 -15.29
N PHE A 19 -5.25 -7.35 -16.06
CA PHE A 19 -6.49 -6.68 -16.46
C PHE A 19 -7.35 -7.55 -17.39
N ALA A 20 -6.73 -8.24 -18.34
CA ALA A 20 -7.41 -9.15 -19.25
C ALA A 20 -8.08 -10.32 -18.49
N ASP A 21 -7.34 -10.90 -17.53
CA ASP A 21 -7.87 -11.98 -16.69
C ASP A 21 -8.94 -11.47 -15.70
N ALA A 22 -8.84 -10.25 -15.21
CA ALA A 22 -9.89 -9.65 -14.40
C ALA A 22 -11.24 -9.58 -15.17
N VAL A 23 -11.20 -9.15 -16.42
CA VAL A 23 -12.39 -9.18 -17.29
C VAL A 23 -12.85 -10.62 -17.55
N ARG A 24 -11.94 -11.49 -17.94
CA ARG A 24 -12.23 -12.88 -18.30
C ARG A 24 -12.92 -13.66 -17.19
N PHE A 25 -12.49 -13.45 -15.95
CA PHE A 25 -12.99 -14.18 -14.78
C PHE A 25 -14.02 -13.42 -13.96
N GLY A 26 -14.41 -12.21 -14.39
CA GLY A 26 -15.48 -11.43 -13.78
C GLY A 26 -15.12 -10.81 -12.44
N TYR A 27 -13.87 -10.39 -12.26
CA TYR A 27 -13.48 -9.58 -11.10
C TYR A 27 -14.05 -8.16 -11.20
N ASP A 28 -14.44 -7.59 -10.06
CA ASP A 28 -15.05 -6.27 -9.98
C ASP A 28 -14.02 -5.14 -10.01
N TYR A 29 -12.78 -5.42 -9.58
CA TYR A 29 -11.71 -4.42 -9.48
C TYR A 29 -10.32 -5.06 -9.44
N ILE A 30 -9.31 -4.21 -9.64
CA ILE A 30 -7.90 -4.54 -9.45
C ILE A 30 -7.41 -4.00 -8.10
N GLU A 31 -6.67 -4.79 -7.36
CA GLU A 31 -5.72 -4.35 -6.36
C GLU A 31 -4.33 -4.33 -7.00
N LEU A 32 -3.79 -3.12 -7.16
CA LEU A 32 -2.53 -2.91 -7.87
C LEU A 32 -1.34 -3.10 -6.92
N TRP A 33 -0.53 -4.12 -7.17
CA TRP A 33 0.72 -4.34 -6.47
C TRP A 33 1.76 -3.27 -6.81
N GLY A 34 2.34 -2.67 -5.78
CA GLY A 34 3.29 -1.56 -5.86
C GLY A 34 4.74 -1.95 -6.08
N GLY A 35 5.00 -3.15 -6.58
CA GLY A 35 6.31 -3.61 -7.00
C GLY A 35 6.52 -3.51 -8.51
N ARG A 36 7.78 -3.61 -8.95
CA ARG A 36 8.11 -3.75 -10.37
C ARG A 36 7.81 -5.17 -10.87
N PRO A 37 7.28 -5.34 -12.09
CA PRO A 37 7.15 -4.33 -13.15
C PRO A 37 5.84 -3.53 -13.15
N HIS A 38 4.94 -3.70 -12.18
CA HIS A 38 3.56 -3.19 -12.28
C HIS A 38 3.39 -1.77 -11.80
N GLY A 39 3.54 -1.55 -10.49
CA GLY A 39 3.07 -0.33 -9.84
C GLY A 39 4.06 0.30 -8.87
N PHE A 40 5.38 0.20 -9.10
CA PHE A 40 6.34 0.83 -8.21
C PHE A 40 6.14 2.35 -8.18
N ALA A 41 5.95 2.91 -6.98
CA ALA A 41 5.51 4.29 -6.82
C ALA A 41 6.36 5.34 -7.57
N PRO A 42 7.71 5.29 -7.54
CA PRO A 42 8.53 6.22 -8.32
C PRO A 42 8.30 6.12 -9.83
N ASP A 43 8.09 4.90 -10.36
CA ASP A 43 7.85 4.69 -11.78
C ASP A 43 6.47 5.24 -12.20
N LEU A 44 5.43 4.98 -11.38
CA LEU A 44 4.10 5.53 -11.61
C LEU A 44 4.11 7.06 -11.60
N LEU A 45 4.79 7.68 -10.65
CA LEU A 45 4.85 9.15 -10.55
C LEU A 45 5.63 9.78 -11.70
N SER A 46 6.64 9.10 -12.25
CA SER A 46 7.38 9.61 -13.42
C SER A 46 6.52 9.71 -14.68
N GLY A 47 5.50 8.85 -14.81
CA GLY A 47 4.53 8.82 -15.91
C GLY A 47 3.13 9.33 -15.53
N ASP A 48 2.98 9.95 -14.35
CA ASP A 48 1.70 10.40 -13.79
C ASP A 48 0.63 9.29 -13.78
N GLY A 49 1.01 8.02 -13.66
CA GLY A 49 0.07 6.88 -13.68
C GLY A 49 -0.69 6.68 -15.00
N ALA A 50 -0.27 7.33 -16.08
CA ALA A 50 -1.00 7.38 -17.36
C ALA A 50 -1.21 5.99 -17.96
N GLU A 51 -0.21 5.11 -17.86
CA GLU A 51 -0.27 3.75 -18.38
C GLU A 51 -1.37 2.93 -17.66
N VAL A 52 -1.40 2.96 -16.34
CA VAL A 52 -2.44 2.27 -15.55
C VAL A 52 -3.82 2.81 -15.87
N ARG A 53 -3.97 4.13 -15.95
CA ARG A 53 -5.26 4.74 -16.35
C ARG A 53 -5.67 4.37 -17.79
N ALA A 54 -4.73 4.13 -18.68
CA ALA A 54 -5.05 3.63 -20.03
C ALA A 54 -5.60 2.19 -19.98
N LEU A 55 -5.03 1.31 -19.16
CA LEU A 55 -5.55 -0.04 -18.94
C LEU A 55 -6.94 -0.01 -18.30
N ILE A 56 -7.17 0.81 -17.28
CA ILE A 56 -8.51 1.00 -16.68
C ILE A 56 -9.54 1.36 -17.75
N ARG A 57 -9.24 2.36 -18.60
CA ARG A 57 -10.16 2.77 -19.67
C ARG A 57 -10.39 1.67 -20.71
N ARG A 58 -9.32 0.94 -21.09
CA ARG A 58 -9.40 -0.11 -22.11
C ARG A 58 -10.20 -1.32 -21.64
N PHE A 59 -9.99 -1.77 -20.43
CA PHE A 59 -10.61 -2.98 -19.89
C PHE A 59 -11.91 -2.72 -19.11
N GLY A 60 -12.18 -1.49 -18.72
CA GLY A 60 -13.36 -1.13 -17.94
C GLY A 60 -13.33 -1.63 -16.48
N VAL A 61 -12.20 -2.08 -15.98
CA VAL A 61 -12.01 -2.56 -14.60
C VAL A 61 -11.26 -1.51 -13.81
N PRO A 62 -11.82 -0.96 -12.71
CA PRO A 62 -11.14 0.06 -11.90
C PRO A 62 -10.02 -0.54 -11.04
N VAL A 63 -9.01 0.27 -10.75
CA VAL A 63 -8.09 0.02 -9.63
C VAL A 63 -8.73 0.61 -8.38
N LYS A 64 -9.03 -0.23 -7.37
CA LYS A 64 -9.61 0.26 -6.11
C LYS A 64 -8.57 0.40 -5.01
N VAL A 65 -7.64 -0.53 -4.94
CA VAL A 65 -6.61 -0.56 -3.91
C VAL A 65 -5.24 -0.49 -4.58
N TYR A 66 -4.39 0.37 -4.07
CA TYR A 66 -2.97 0.39 -4.38
C TYR A 66 -2.19 -0.09 -3.16
N THR A 67 -1.40 -1.14 -3.34
CA THR A 67 -0.67 -1.83 -2.28
C THR A 67 0.83 -1.71 -2.52
N PRO A 68 1.49 -0.63 -2.00
CA PRO A 68 2.92 -0.42 -2.18
C PRO A 68 3.72 -1.52 -1.49
N GLU A 69 4.82 -1.93 -2.12
CA GLU A 69 5.76 -2.90 -1.54
C GLU A 69 6.62 -2.21 -0.47
N HIS A 70 6.41 -2.58 0.80
CA HIS A 70 7.20 -2.07 1.93
C HIS A 70 7.23 -3.08 3.07
N ASN A 71 6.92 -2.96 4.22
CA ASN A 71 6.81 -3.84 5.38
C ASN A 71 8.16 -4.40 5.90
N ALA A 72 8.94 -5.11 5.10
CA ALA A 72 10.20 -5.72 5.52
C ALA A 72 11.40 -4.84 5.15
N TYR A 73 11.60 -4.59 3.88
CA TYR A 73 12.67 -3.76 3.33
C TYR A 73 12.27 -3.19 1.96
N PRO A 74 12.89 -2.11 1.50
CA PRO A 74 13.86 -1.29 2.22
C PRO A 74 13.20 -0.28 3.18
N TYR A 75 11.89 -0.23 3.25
CA TYR A 75 11.10 0.85 3.85
C TYR A 75 10.28 0.42 5.07
N ASN A 76 10.91 -0.27 6.01
CA ASN A 76 10.28 -0.58 7.29
C ASN A 76 10.36 0.63 8.24
N TYR A 77 9.24 1.34 8.42
CA TYR A 77 9.18 2.54 9.26
C TYR A 77 9.18 2.27 10.77
N MET A 78 9.11 1.00 11.17
CA MET A 78 9.17 0.62 12.59
C MET A 78 10.59 0.47 13.10
N LEU A 79 11.58 0.30 12.22
CA LEU A 79 12.98 0.05 12.55
C LEU A 79 13.91 1.15 12.05
N GLY A 80 15.16 1.06 12.51
CA GLY A 80 16.27 1.84 12.00
C GLY A 80 16.45 3.20 12.65
N SER A 81 17.38 3.95 12.08
CA SER A 81 17.74 5.29 12.50
C SER A 81 16.67 6.32 12.12
N PRO A 82 16.71 7.55 12.66
CA PRO A 82 15.81 8.63 12.23
C PRO A 82 15.86 8.89 10.73
N ARG A 83 17.02 8.75 10.09
CA ARG A 83 17.17 8.90 8.63
C ARG A 83 16.41 7.81 7.87
N GLN A 84 16.55 6.56 8.27
CA GLN A 84 15.84 5.45 7.64
C GLN A 84 14.32 5.53 7.83
N TRP A 85 13.88 6.04 8.98
CA TRP A 85 12.46 6.36 9.19
C TRP A 85 11.98 7.44 8.21
N GLU A 86 12.74 8.52 8.03
CA GLU A 86 12.39 9.58 7.08
C GLU A 86 12.33 9.06 5.64
N ASP A 87 13.32 8.27 5.21
CA ASP A 87 13.32 7.63 3.89
C ASP A 87 12.08 6.75 3.67
N SER A 88 11.64 6.04 4.72
CA SER A 88 10.41 5.23 4.67
C SER A 88 9.16 6.09 4.55
N MET A 89 9.10 7.21 5.28
CA MET A 89 7.97 8.14 5.19
C MET A 89 7.90 8.81 3.83
N GLU A 90 9.02 9.29 3.30
CA GLU A 90 9.10 9.89 1.95
C GLU A 90 8.60 8.92 0.87
N TYR A 91 9.01 7.64 0.97
CA TYR A 91 8.54 6.60 0.05
C TYR A 91 7.04 6.34 0.17
N LEU A 92 6.51 6.20 1.39
CA LEU A 92 5.10 5.92 1.60
C LEU A 92 4.20 7.11 1.23
N GLU A 93 4.64 8.34 1.47
CA GLU A 93 3.96 9.54 0.97
C GLU A 93 3.96 9.58 -0.57
N ALA A 94 5.06 9.16 -1.21
CA ALA A 94 5.09 9.01 -2.66
C ALA A 94 4.13 7.91 -3.13
N ALA A 95 4.04 6.79 -2.40
CA ALA A 95 3.10 5.72 -2.68
C ALA A 95 1.64 6.18 -2.59
N ILE A 96 1.29 6.99 -1.58
CA ILE A 96 -0.05 7.58 -1.46
C ILE A 96 -0.36 8.48 -2.68
N ARG A 97 0.60 9.31 -3.10
CA ARG A 97 0.45 10.12 -4.32
C ARG A 97 0.28 9.26 -5.57
N ALA A 98 1.03 8.16 -5.68
CA ALA A 98 0.93 7.24 -6.81
C ALA A 98 -0.44 6.53 -6.84
N GLY A 99 -0.95 6.08 -5.69
CA GLY A 99 -2.30 5.51 -5.56
C GLY A 99 -3.38 6.50 -6.03
N ALA A 100 -3.30 7.75 -5.58
CA ALA A 100 -4.21 8.80 -6.03
C ALA A 100 -4.07 9.09 -7.54
N ALA A 101 -2.85 9.14 -8.07
CA ALA A 101 -2.58 9.41 -9.49
C ALA A 101 -3.14 8.33 -10.43
N VAL A 102 -3.12 7.06 -10.02
CA VAL A 102 -3.74 5.98 -10.81
C VAL A 102 -5.26 5.88 -10.65
N GLY A 103 -5.85 6.66 -9.73
CA GLY A 103 -7.29 6.68 -9.48
C GLY A 103 -7.76 5.59 -8.52
N ALA A 104 -6.87 5.04 -7.69
CA ALA A 104 -7.26 4.11 -6.63
C ALA A 104 -8.13 4.82 -5.57
N GLU A 105 -9.08 4.09 -4.98
CA GLU A 105 -9.89 4.59 -3.86
C GLU A 105 -9.07 4.59 -2.55
N TYR A 106 -8.16 3.63 -2.40
CA TYR A 106 -7.39 3.40 -1.19
C TYR A 106 -5.92 3.13 -1.51
N THR A 107 -5.03 3.57 -0.61
CA THR A 107 -3.68 3.02 -0.51
C THR A 107 -3.58 2.17 0.74
N LEU A 108 -3.12 0.92 0.60
CA LEU A 108 -2.91 0.01 1.72
C LEU A 108 -1.54 0.27 2.34
N VAL A 109 -1.48 0.32 3.66
CA VAL A 109 -0.25 0.47 4.44
C VAL A 109 -0.16 -0.66 5.45
N SER A 110 0.89 -1.45 5.38
CA SER A 110 1.17 -2.51 6.36
C SER A 110 1.81 -1.93 7.62
N MET A 111 1.67 -2.65 8.74
CA MET A 111 2.14 -2.19 10.06
C MET A 111 3.66 -2.18 10.23
N GLY A 112 4.41 -2.90 9.42
CA GLY A 112 5.84 -3.10 9.61
C GLY A 112 6.16 -4.08 10.75
N HIS A 113 7.45 -4.24 11.06
CA HIS A 113 7.94 -5.09 12.12
C HIS A 113 8.92 -4.32 13.01
N SER A 114 8.70 -4.31 14.32
CA SER A 114 9.47 -3.48 15.26
C SER A 114 10.82 -4.08 15.68
N GLY A 115 11.10 -5.34 15.31
CA GLY A 115 12.33 -6.01 15.68
C GLY A 115 12.52 -6.19 17.19
N GLY A 116 11.43 -6.26 17.94
CA GLY A 116 11.47 -6.42 19.40
C GLY A 116 11.72 -5.12 20.17
N LEU A 117 11.37 -3.97 19.61
CA LEU A 117 11.38 -2.71 20.38
C LEU A 117 10.50 -2.80 21.63
N PRO A 118 10.86 -2.08 22.72
CA PRO A 118 10.01 -1.99 23.89
C PRO A 118 8.59 -1.52 23.53
N PRO A 119 7.52 -2.04 24.18
CA PRO A 119 6.14 -1.76 23.79
C PRO A 119 5.82 -0.27 23.63
N GLN A 120 6.25 0.58 24.55
CA GLN A 120 6.00 2.03 24.49
C GLN A 120 6.67 2.70 23.29
N GLU A 121 7.90 2.31 22.96
CA GLU A 121 8.61 2.86 21.79
C GLU A 121 7.97 2.36 20.49
N ARG A 122 7.54 1.11 20.48
CA ARG A 122 6.82 0.51 19.35
C ARG A 122 5.52 1.27 19.05
N THR A 123 4.66 1.47 20.06
CA THR A 123 3.42 2.24 19.92
C THR A 123 3.70 3.66 19.42
N ARG A 124 4.64 4.36 20.04
CA ARG A 124 5.00 5.72 19.66
C ARG A 124 5.46 5.84 18.19
N ARG A 125 6.25 4.88 17.70
CA ARG A 125 6.71 4.86 16.30
C ARG A 125 5.55 4.59 15.34
N LEU A 126 4.69 3.64 15.69
CA LEU A 126 3.52 3.31 14.87
C LEU A 126 2.58 4.52 14.74
N GLU A 127 2.13 5.07 15.86
CA GLU A 127 1.25 6.24 15.90
C GLU A 127 1.82 7.41 15.10
N ARG A 128 3.06 7.81 15.40
CA ARG A 128 3.73 8.90 14.69
C ARG A 128 3.75 8.68 13.18
N SER A 129 4.02 7.45 12.73
CA SER A 129 4.12 7.13 11.31
C SER A 129 2.74 7.14 10.65
N LEU A 130 1.75 6.50 11.27
CA LEU A 130 0.39 6.44 10.72
C LEU A 130 -0.28 7.82 10.69
N LEU A 131 -0.10 8.65 11.73
CA LEU A 131 -0.61 10.02 11.73
C LEU A 131 -0.01 10.86 10.60
N ARG A 132 1.29 10.74 10.34
CA ARG A 132 1.93 11.43 9.20
C ARG A 132 1.38 10.97 7.85
N LEU A 133 1.17 9.67 7.68
CA LEU A 133 0.61 9.12 6.44
C LEU A 133 -0.86 9.48 6.27
N ALA A 134 -1.64 9.45 7.34
CA ALA A 134 -3.04 9.89 7.33
C ALA A 134 -3.18 11.37 6.93
N ASP A 135 -2.33 12.25 7.47
CA ASP A 135 -2.28 13.65 7.10
C ASP A 135 -1.89 13.85 5.62
N ALA A 136 -0.92 13.08 5.13
CA ALA A 136 -0.54 13.10 3.70
C ALA A 136 -1.71 12.65 2.79
N ALA A 137 -2.42 11.60 3.16
CA ALA A 137 -3.59 11.12 2.42
C ALA A 137 -4.74 12.14 2.47
N GLN A 138 -5.03 12.71 3.64
CA GLN A 138 -6.08 13.71 3.82
C GLN A 138 -5.87 14.94 2.92
N ARG A 139 -4.63 15.42 2.79
CA ARG A 139 -4.30 16.55 1.90
C ARG A 139 -4.62 16.28 0.42
N LEU A 140 -4.67 15.01 0.03
CA LEU A 140 -5.01 14.57 -1.33
C LEU A 140 -6.48 14.16 -1.49
N GLY A 141 -7.27 14.17 -0.41
CA GLY A 141 -8.62 13.61 -0.42
C GLY A 141 -8.61 12.10 -0.69
N HIS A 142 -7.53 11.40 -0.32
CA HIS A 142 -7.31 9.97 -0.53
C HIS A 142 -7.46 9.21 0.78
N ALA A 143 -7.92 7.96 0.72
CA ALA A 143 -8.11 7.14 1.90
C ALA A 143 -6.97 6.12 2.09
N LEU A 144 -6.67 5.81 3.35
CA LEU A 144 -5.75 4.73 3.73
C LEU A 144 -6.53 3.53 4.24
N VAL A 145 -6.02 2.35 3.94
CA VAL A 145 -6.38 1.10 4.59
C VAL A 145 -5.15 0.58 5.31
N VAL A 146 -5.31 0.28 6.59
CA VAL A 146 -4.23 -0.28 7.41
C VAL A 146 -4.42 -1.78 7.48
N GLU A 147 -3.37 -2.54 7.11
CA GLU A 147 -3.40 -3.99 7.09
C GLU A 147 -2.82 -4.57 8.38
N ASN A 148 -3.60 -5.41 9.06
CA ASN A 148 -3.07 -6.28 10.09
C ASN A 148 -2.37 -7.48 9.43
N LEU A 149 -1.19 -7.83 9.94
CA LEU A 149 -0.39 -8.91 9.41
C LEU A 149 -0.29 -10.08 10.40
N THR A 150 0.18 -11.23 9.90
CA THR A 150 0.44 -12.38 10.75
C THR A 150 1.62 -12.11 11.70
N PRO A 151 1.74 -12.84 12.83
CA PRO A 151 2.89 -12.70 13.73
C PRO A 151 4.26 -13.01 13.11
N CYS A 152 4.27 -13.65 11.93
CA CYS A 152 5.51 -13.87 11.17
C CYS A 152 5.95 -12.64 10.38
N GLU A 153 5.03 -11.75 10.07
CA GLU A 153 5.26 -10.57 9.21
C GLU A 153 5.31 -9.27 10.01
N SER A 154 4.60 -9.23 11.14
CA SER A 154 4.56 -8.07 12.02
C SER A 154 4.49 -8.50 13.48
N ASP A 155 5.04 -7.70 14.37
CA ASP A 155 4.92 -7.85 15.82
C ASP A 155 4.03 -6.75 16.44
N VAL A 156 3.27 -6.05 15.60
CA VAL A 156 2.31 -5.01 16.01
C VAL A 156 0.94 -5.27 15.39
N CYS A 157 -0.12 -5.06 16.17
CA CYS A 157 -1.52 -5.17 15.72
C CYS A 157 -1.81 -6.50 14.99
N THR A 158 -1.40 -7.63 15.59
CA THR A 158 -1.57 -8.97 15.02
C THR A 158 -2.88 -9.65 15.42
N ASP A 159 -3.70 -8.98 16.23
CA ASP A 159 -5.02 -9.42 16.66
C ASP A 159 -6.05 -8.28 16.59
N LEU A 160 -7.33 -8.63 16.66
CA LEU A 160 -8.42 -7.65 16.51
C LEU A 160 -8.47 -6.61 17.62
N ASP A 161 -8.11 -6.96 18.84
CA ASP A 161 -8.19 -6.05 20.00
C ASP A 161 -7.13 -4.96 19.88
N SER A 162 -5.88 -5.34 19.55
CA SER A 162 -4.80 -4.37 19.33
C SER A 162 -5.03 -3.51 18.09
N TYR A 163 -5.68 -4.06 17.06
CA TYR A 163 -6.05 -3.30 15.87
C TYR A 163 -7.19 -2.30 16.16
N ALA A 164 -8.21 -2.70 16.91
CA ALA A 164 -9.28 -1.80 17.32
C ALA A 164 -8.76 -0.65 18.18
N ALA A 165 -7.88 -0.95 19.15
CA ALA A 165 -7.25 0.07 20.00
C ALA A 165 -6.37 1.07 19.23
N LEU A 166 -5.83 0.67 18.07
CA LEU A 166 -5.08 1.60 17.21
C LEU A 166 -5.98 2.61 16.51
N LEU A 167 -7.24 2.25 16.23
CA LEU A 167 -8.19 3.09 15.49
C LEU A 167 -8.98 4.05 16.37
N GLU A 168 -8.89 3.90 17.70
CA GLU A 168 -9.47 4.79 18.71
C GLU A 168 -8.60 6.03 18.98
#